data_fd635ca5a6684355e6f2c0862acbab9a
#
_entry.id   fd635ca5a6684355e6f2c0862acbab9a
#
_cell.length_a   1.000
_cell.length_b   1.000
_cell.length_c   1.000
_cell.angle_alpha   90.00
_cell.angle_beta   90.00
_cell.angle_gamma   90.00
#
_symmetry.space_group_name_H-M   'P 1'
#
loop_
_entity.id
_entity.type
_entity.pdbx_description
1 polymer ?
#
loop_
_entity_poly.entity_id
_entity_poly.type
_entity_poly.pdbx_seq_one_letter_code
_entity_poly.pdbx_strand_id
1 'polypeptide(L)' 'MEQLLERIKPLVEELTFKSVENSEALYTSNLIDSMGTVDLAMMLEEEFNIKIDTRDIIESNFDSLEKLSIYIATKI' A
#
# COMPACT_ATOMS: atom_id res chain seq x y z
N MET A 1 11.80 5.47 6.87
CA MET A 1 10.35 5.48 6.58
C MET A 1 9.98 6.41 5.44
N GLU A 2 10.54 7.62 5.42
CA GLU A 2 10.24 8.56 4.32
C GLU A 2 10.58 8.00 2.94
N GLN A 3 11.70 7.29 2.84
CA GLN A 3 12.09 6.69 1.56
C GLN A 3 11.07 5.66 1.08
N LEU A 4 10.51 4.88 2.02
CA LEU A 4 9.47 3.92 1.67
C LEU A 4 8.19 4.63 1.24
N LEU A 5 7.80 5.68 1.96
CA LEU A 5 6.62 6.47 1.59
C LEU A 5 6.76 7.06 0.21
N GLU A 6 7.94 7.58 -0.14
CA GLU A 6 8.20 8.15 -1.45
C GLU A 6 8.08 7.11 -2.58
N ARG A 7 8.40 5.85 -2.28
CA ARG A 7 8.29 4.77 -3.27
C ARG A 7 6.89 4.19 -3.35
N ILE A 8 6.17 4.15 -2.24
CA ILE A 8 4.83 3.58 -2.17
C ILE A 8 3.78 4.54 -2.72
N LYS A 9 3.90 5.82 -2.41
CA LYS A 9 2.90 6.82 -2.79
C LYS A 9 2.60 6.85 -4.28
N PRO A 10 3.60 6.86 -5.18
CA PRO A 10 3.30 6.86 -6.62
C PRO A 10 2.52 5.62 -7.07
N LEU A 11 2.75 4.49 -6.44
CA LEU A 11 2.03 3.26 -6.80
C LEU A 11 0.55 3.37 -6.44
N VAL A 12 0.26 3.91 -5.25
CA VAL A 12 -1.12 4.10 -4.81
C VAL A 12 -1.81 5.16 -5.68
N GLU A 13 -1.11 6.25 -6.00
CA GLU A 13 -1.69 7.32 -6.81
C GLU A 13 -1.94 6.84 -8.24
N GLU A 14 -1.07 5.99 -8.77
CA GLU A 14 -1.28 5.39 -10.09
C GLU A 14 -2.53 4.52 -10.11
N LEU A 15 -2.75 3.77 -9.04
CA LEU A 15 -3.89 2.86 -8.93
C LEU A 15 -5.20 3.62 -8.73
N THR A 16 -5.19 4.67 -7.93
CA THR A 16 -6.40 5.42 -7.56
C THR A 16 -6.66 6.63 -8.44
N PHE A 17 -5.68 7.09 -9.20
CA PHE A 17 -5.73 8.32 -10.00
C PHE A 17 -5.99 9.56 -9.14
N LYS A 18 -5.57 9.51 -7.87
CA LYS A 18 -5.74 10.60 -6.92
C LYS A 18 -4.48 10.83 -6.11
N SER A 19 -4.28 12.08 -5.70
CA SER A 19 -3.25 12.42 -4.74
C SER A 19 -3.73 11.99 -3.36
N VAL A 20 -2.89 11.31 -2.58
CA VAL A 20 -3.27 10.81 -1.25
C VAL A 20 -2.29 11.30 -0.19
N GLU A 21 -2.83 11.57 1.00
CA GLU A 21 -2.02 11.94 2.16
C GLU A 21 -1.48 10.69 2.85
N ASN A 22 -0.40 10.84 3.62
CA ASN A 22 0.24 9.70 4.28
C ASN A 22 -0.69 8.98 5.26
N SER A 23 -1.56 9.71 5.94
CA SER A 23 -2.49 9.14 6.94
C SER A 23 -3.89 8.91 6.39
N GLU A 24 -4.12 9.21 5.12
CA GLU A 24 -5.46 9.07 4.52
C GLU A 24 -5.87 7.61 4.46
N ALA A 25 -7.12 7.32 4.87
CA ALA A 25 -7.67 5.98 4.79
C ALA A 25 -7.84 5.58 3.33
N LEU A 26 -7.31 4.42 2.96
CA LEU A 26 -7.37 3.92 1.59
C LEU A 26 -8.45 2.85 1.46
N TYR A 27 -8.43 1.91 2.38
CA TYR A 27 -9.30 0.74 2.33
C TYR A 27 -10.66 1.04 2.96
N THR A 28 -10.66 1.61 4.16
CA THR A 28 -11.91 1.90 4.88
C THR A 28 -12.70 3.04 4.26
N SER A 29 -12.04 3.91 3.48
CA SER A 29 -12.73 4.98 2.75
C SER A 29 -13.28 4.52 1.39
N ASN A 30 -13.04 3.26 1.02
CA ASN A 30 -13.39 2.69 -0.28
C ASN A 30 -12.65 3.34 -1.45
N LEU A 31 -11.56 4.02 -1.19
CA LEU A 31 -10.71 4.55 -2.26
C LEU A 31 -10.08 3.39 -3.04
N ILE A 32 -9.70 2.32 -2.32
CA ILE A 32 -9.21 1.09 -2.92
C ILE A 32 -10.15 -0.04 -2.45
N ASP A 33 -10.75 -0.76 -3.39
CA ASP A 33 -11.59 -1.91 -3.06
C ASP A 33 -10.73 -3.17 -2.86
N SER A 34 -11.36 -4.31 -2.59
CA SER A 34 -10.62 -5.54 -2.30
C SER A 34 -9.78 -5.99 -3.48
N MET A 35 -10.25 -5.81 -4.71
CA MET A 35 -9.47 -6.16 -5.90
C MET A 35 -8.30 -5.21 -6.10
N GLY A 36 -8.55 -3.91 -5.90
CA GLY A 36 -7.49 -2.90 -5.99
C GLY A 36 -6.40 -3.14 -4.95
N THR A 37 -6.78 -3.63 -3.77
CA THR A 37 -5.81 -3.95 -2.72
C THR A 37 -4.89 -5.10 -3.15
N VAL A 38 -5.44 -6.11 -3.82
CA VAL A 38 -4.64 -7.21 -4.36
C VAL A 38 -3.70 -6.71 -5.45
N ASP A 39 -4.19 -5.84 -6.34
CA ASP A 39 -3.36 -5.24 -7.39
C ASP A 39 -2.22 -4.43 -6.76
N LEU A 40 -2.51 -3.67 -5.72
CA LEU A 40 -1.50 -2.89 -5.00
C LEU A 40 -0.45 -3.81 -4.39
N ALA A 41 -0.87 -4.93 -3.80
CA ALA A 41 0.06 -5.90 -3.23
C ALA A 41 1.02 -6.42 -4.29
N MET A 42 0.52 -6.71 -5.49
CA MET A 42 1.37 -7.17 -6.59
C MET A 42 2.36 -6.09 -7.02
N MET A 43 1.92 -4.84 -7.09
CA MET A 43 2.79 -3.72 -7.43
C MET A 43 3.90 -3.57 -6.39
N LEU A 44 3.56 -3.71 -5.11
CA LEU A 44 4.54 -3.62 -4.03
C LEU A 44 5.55 -4.77 -4.07
N GLU A 45 5.08 -5.98 -4.40
CA GLU A 45 5.99 -7.13 -4.55
C GLU A 45 7.03 -6.87 -5.63
N GLU A 46 6.61 -6.28 -6.75
CA GLU A 46 7.54 -5.96 -7.84
C GLU A 46 8.49 -4.83 -7.46
N GLU A 47 7.95 -3.78 -6.86
CA GLU A 47 8.73 -2.59 -6.52
C GLU A 47 9.82 -2.90 -5.51
N PHE A 48 9.52 -3.72 -4.51
CA PHE A 48 10.45 -3.99 -3.41
C PHE A 48 11.08 -5.39 -3.48
N ASN A 49 10.70 -6.18 -4.49
CA ASN A 49 11.19 -7.55 -4.67
C ASN A 49 10.95 -8.40 -3.42
N ILE A 50 9.71 -8.40 -2.95
CA ILE A 50 9.29 -9.12 -1.75
C ILE A 50 8.09 -10.00 -2.07
N LYS A 51 7.73 -10.86 -1.11
CA LYS A 51 6.51 -11.67 -1.18
C LYS A 51 5.52 -11.16 -0.14
N ILE A 52 4.29 -10.96 -0.55
CA ILE A 52 3.21 -10.54 0.35
C ILE A 52 2.20 -11.68 0.43
N ASP A 53 2.01 -12.20 1.64
CA ASP A 53 1.02 -13.24 1.89
C ASP A 53 -0.38 -12.61 1.83
N THR A 54 -1.33 -13.31 1.20
CA THR A 54 -2.70 -12.80 1.09
C THR A 54 -3.33 -12.55 2.46
N ARG A 55 -2.89 -13.29 3.50
CA ARG A 55 -3.38 -13.07 4.87
C ARG A 55 -2.94 -11.74 5.45
N ASP A 56 -1.91 -11.12 4.87
CA ASP A 56 -1.42 -9.82 5.31
C ASP A 56 -2.14 -8.66 4.62
N ILE A 57 -2.97 -8.95 3.62
CA ILE A 57 -3.70 -7.91 2.89
C ILE A 57 -4.96 -7.60 3.70
N ILE A 58 -4.75 -6.88 4.80
CA ILE A 58 -5.80 -6.52 5.74
C ILE A 58 -5.73 -5.02 6.03
N GLU A 59 -6.81 -4.49 6.58
CA GLU A 59 -6.96 -3.08 6.89
C GLU A 59 -5.79 -2.54 7.71
N SER A 60 -5.38 -3.27 8.75
CA SER A 60 -4.33 -2.78 9.64
C SER A 60 -2.98 -2.61 8.94
N ASN A 61 -2.77 -3.26 7.79
CA ASN A 61 -1.53 -3.14 7.03
C ASN A 61 -1.66 -2.23 5.81
N PHE A 62 -2.86 -2.11 5.25
CA PHE A 62 -3.05 -1.53 3.92
C PHE A 62 -3.90 -0.26 3.91
N ASP A 63 -4.37 0.22 5.07
CA ASP A 63 -5.33 1.32 5.10
C ASP A 63 -4.73 2.72 4.95
N SER A 64 -3.41 2.85 4.90
CA SER A 64 -2.78 4.15 4.65
C SER A 64 -1.36 3.93 4.15
N LEU A 65 -0.77 5.00 3.60
CA LEU A 65 0.64 4.94 3.18
C LEU A 65 1.54 4.67 4.38
N GLU A 66 1.22 5.25 5.54
CA GLU A 66 1.99 5.01 6.75
C GLU A 66 1.94 3.54 7.17
N LYS A 67 0.75 2.95 7.14
CA LYS A 67 0.61 1.53 7.50
C LYS A 67 1.34 0.64 6.50
N LEU A 68 1.23 0.96 5.22
CA LEU A 68 1.96 0.23 4.19
C LEU A 68 3.46 0.31 4.40
N SER A 69 3.99 1.49 4.73
CA SER A 69 5.42 1.63 4.93
C SER A 69 5.91 0.82 6.13
N ILE A 70 5.12 0.79 7.21
CA ILE A 70 5.47 -0.02 8.38
C ILE A 70 5.48 -1.50 8.01
N TYR A 71 4.46 -1.95 7.27
CA TYR A 71 4.37 -3.34 6.84
C TYR A 71 5.54 -3.72 5.93
N ILE A 72 5.80 -2.90 4.91
CA ILE A 72 6.88 -3.16 3.96
C ILE A 72 8.24 -3.20 4.68
N ALA A 73 8.44 -2.33 5.67
CA ALA A 73 9.68 -2.30 6.44
C ALA A 73 9.96 -3.64 7.13
N THR A 74 8.93 -4.43 7.42
CA THR A 74 9.13 -5.75 8.04
C THR A 74 9.58 -6.80 7.01
N LYS A 75 9.48 -6.49 5.73
CA LYS A 75 9.76 -7.45 4.65
C LYS A 75 11.11 -7.21 3.95
N ILE A 76 11.66 -6.02 4.08
CA ILE A 76 12.92 -5.65 3.40
C ILE A 76 14.12 -5.61 4.34
#